data_cae34acb1980c5ceeab293b543ebdc59
#
_entry.id   cae34acb1980c5ceeab293b543ebdc59
#
_cell.length_a   1.000
_cell.length_b   1.000
_cell.length_c   1.000
_cell.angle_alpha   90.00
_cell.angle_beta   90.00
_cell.angle_gamma   90.00
#
_symmetry.space_group_name_H-M   'P 1'
#
loop_
_entity.id
_entity.type
_entity.pdbx_description
1 polymer ?
#
loop_
_entity_poly.entity_id
_entity_poly.type
_entity_poly.pdbx_seq_one_letter_code
_entity_poly.pdbx_strand_id
1 'polypeptide(L)'
;MLFRSELYEEMGQISSVMVEAARAGDWERLIELEAGVARLRDTLMALPAETGLAPADVARRRRLIERILDDDAEIRRHTEPWMEHVRHLLGDNKRLRELQRAYAAATTASGDGR
;
A
#
# COMPACT_ATOMS: atom_id res chain seq x y z
N MET A 1 18.01 -13.77 -12.44
CA MET A 1 17.26 -12.65 -13.01
C MET A 1 15.85 -13.09 -13.36
N LEU A 2 14.84 -12.38 -12.88
CA LEU A 2 13.46 -12.74 -13.15
C LEU A 2 13.01 -12.17 -14.49
N PHE A 3 12.34 -12.98 -15.29
CA PHE A 3 11.69 -12.52 -16.50
C PHE A 3 10.41 -11.77 -16.15
N ARG A 4 9.90 -10.97 -17.06
CA ARG A 4 8.71 -10.15 -16.86
C ARG A 4 7.49 -10.99 -16.46
N SER A 5 7.28 -12.13 -17.10
CA SER A 5 6.18 -13.04 -16.77
C SER A 5 6.29 -13.60 -15.36
N GLU A 6 7.51 -13.90 -14.92
CA GLU A 6 7.76 -14.38 -13.55
C GLU A 6 7.47 -13.29 -12.52
N LEU A 7 7.77 -12.03 -12.83
CA LEU A 7 7.44 -10.90 -11.97
C LEU A 7 5.93 -10.76 -11.80
N TYR A 8 5.17 -10.86 -12.88
CA TYR A 8 3.70 -10.82 -12.82
C TYR A 8 3.13 -11.97 -12.01
N GLU A 9 3.66 -13.19 -12.19
CA GLU A 9 3.21 -14.34 -11.41
C GLU A 9 3.49 -14.16 -9.92
N GLU A 10 4.67 -13.69 -9.58
CA GLU A 10 5.03 -13.44 -8.19
C GLU A 10 4.15 -12.35 -7.57
N MET A 11 3.90 -11.27 -8.30
CA MET A 11 2.96 -10.24 -7.85
C MET A 11 1.56 -10.81 -7.62
N GLY A 12 1.10 -11.71 -8.49
CA GLY A 12 -0.19 -12.38 -8.35
C GLY A 12 -0.25 -13.25 -7.11
N GLN A 13 0.81 -13.98 -6.81
CA GLN A 13 0.89 -14.81 -5.60
C GLN A 13 0.85 -13.94 -4.34
N ILE A 14 1.62 -12.85 -4.33
CA ILE A 14 1.64 -11.93 -3.20
C ILE A 14 0.27 -11.28 -3.02
N SER A 15 -0.39 -10.87 -4.10
CA SER A 15 -1.70 -10.25 -4.01
C SER A 15 -2.74 -11.18 -3.38
N SER A 16 -2.67 -12.48 -3.65
CA SER A 16 -3.54 -13.48 -3.03
C SER A 16 -3.32 -13.56 -1.52
N VAL A 17 -2.07 -13.53 -1.08
CA VAL A 17 -1.72 -13.53 0.35
C VAL A 17 -2.15 -12.22 1.01
N MET A 18 -2.04 -11.10 0.28
CA MET A 18 -2.51 -9.80 0.77
C MET A 18 -4.02 -9.79 1.03
N VAL A 19 -4.81 -10.44 0.19
CA VAL A 19 -6.26 -10.59 0.41
C VAL A 19 -6.51 -11.30 1.74
N GLU A 20 -5.80 -12.38 2.00
CA GLU A 20 -5.93 -13.13 3.26
C GLU A 20 -5.54 -12.27 4.46
N ALA A 21 -4.43 -11.55 4.37
CA ALA A 21 -3.98 -10.64 5.42
C ALA A 21 -5.01 -9.55 5.70
N ALA A 22 -5.58 -8.97 4.64
CA ALA A 22 -6.61 -7.93 4.77
C ALA A 22 -7.87 -8.46 5.43
N ARG A 23 -8.33 -9.66 5.05
CA ARG A 23 -9.49 -10.32 5.66
C ARG A 23 -9.28 -10.61 7.14
N ALA A 24 -8.07 -10.98 7.50
CA ALA A 24 -7.71 -11.28 8.87
C ALA A 24 -7.45 -10.02 9.71
N GLY A 25 -7.39 -8.85 9.09
CA GLY A 25 -7.04 -7.61 9.78
C GLY A 25 -5.57 -7.55 10.19
N ASP A 26 -4.73 -8.34 9.54
CA ASP A 26 -3.29 -8.38 9.81
C ASP A 26 -2.60 -7.28 9.00
N TRP A 27 -2.75 -6.05 9.47
CA TRP A 27 -2.27 -4.85 8.78
C TRP A 27 -0.76 -4.78 8.68
N GLU A 28 -0.06 -5.24 9.68
CA GLU A 28 1.39 -5.27 9.70
C GLU A 28 1.94 -6.15 8.58
N ARG A 29 1.37 -7.35 8.44
CA ARG A 29 1.72 -8.27 7.36
C ARG A 29 1.35 -7.69 6.00
N LEU A 30 0.19 -7.05 5.90
CA LEU A 30 -0.26 -6.41 4.67
C LEU A 30 0.72 -5.33 4.21
N ILE A 31 1.23 -4.53 5.12
CA ILE A 31 2.22 -3.47 4.83
C ILE A 31 3.52 -4.10 4.31
N GLU A 32 3.98 -5.18 4.92
CA GLU A 32 5.18 -5.89 4.46
C GLU A 32 5.01 -6.46 3.05
N LEU A 33 3.85 -7.05 2.79
CA LEU A 33 3.53 -7.61 1.47
C LEU A 33 3.43 -6.51 0.41
N GLU A 34 2.84 -5.37 0.74
CA GLU A 34 2.75 -4.22 -0.16
C GLU A 34 4.14 -3.71 -0.52
N ALA A 35 5.06 -3.65 0.43
CA ALA A 35 6.45 -3.27 0.17
C ALA A 35 7.11 -4.24 -0.81
N GLY A 36 6.81 -5.53 -0.70
CA GLY A 36 7.30 -6.55 -1.63
C GLY A 36 6.76 -6.34 -3.05
N VAL A 37 5.48 -6.06 -3.17
CA VAL A 37 4.85 -5.77 -4.48
C VAL A 37 5.45 -4.50 -5.09
N ALA A 38 5.69 -3.48 -4.29
CA ALA A 38 6.29 -2.23 -4.76
C ALA A 38 7.69 -2.47 -5.35
N ARG A 39 8.49 -3.31 -4.71
CA ARG A 39 9.82 -3.67 -5.22
C ARG A 39 9.72 -4.42 -6.55
N LEU A 40 8.78 -5.35 -6.68
CA LEU A 40 8.56 -6.08 -7.92
C LEU A 40 8.10 -5.15 -9.04
N ARG A 41 7.22 -4.20 -8.71
CA ARG A 41 6.74 -3.19 -9.65
C ARG A 41 7.90 -2.33 -10.15
N ASP A 42 8.76 -1.88 -9.25
CA ASP A 42 9.92 -1.06 -9.60
C ASP A 42 10.86 -1.83 -10.53
N THR A 43 11.11 -3.11 -10.23
CA THR A 43 11.91 -3.99 -11.08
C THR A 43 11.28 -4.12 -12.46
N LEU A 44 9.97 -4.33 -12.52
CA LEU A 44 9.23 -4.46 -13.78
C LEU A 44 9.32 -3.17 -14.61
N MET A 45 9.16 -2.03 -13.99
CA MET A 45 9.21 -0.73 -14.67
C MET A 45 10.60 -0.39 -15.18
N ALA A 46 11.64 -0.94 -14.59
CA ALA A 46 13.02 -0.75 -15.03
C ALA A 46 13.39 -1.63 -16.21
N LEU A 47 12.56 -2.61 -16.57
CA LEU A 47 12.83 -3.47 -17.72
C LEU A 47 12.52 -2.75 -19.04
N PRO A 48 13.27 -3.07 -20.12
CA PRO A 48 12.99 -2.49 -21.42
C PRO A 48 11.59 -2.85 -21.91
N ALA A 49 11.07 -2.02 -22.81
CA ALA A 49 9.79 -2.30 -23.44
C ALA A 49 9.84 -3.65 -24.16
N GLU A 50 8.80 -4.43 -23.98
CA GLU A 50 8.71 -5.77 -24.52
C GLU A 50 8.08 -5.75 -25.90
N THR A 51 8.69 -6.46 -26.84
CA THR A 51 8.19 -6.57 -28.20
C THR A 51 8.08 -8.03 -28.59
N GLY A 52 7.13 -8.33 -29.48
CA GLY A 52 7.04 -9.67 -30.07
C GLY A 52 6.46 -10.75 -29.16
N LEU A 53 5.62 -10.38 -28.21
CA LEU A 53 4.93 -11.37 -27.37
C LEU A 53 3.98 -12.23 -28.18
N ALA A 54 4.03 -13.54 -27.95
CA ALA A 54 3.06 -14.46 -28.52
C ALA A 54 1.65 -14.17 -27.97
N PRO A 55 0.58 -14.37 -28.77
CA PRO A 55 -0.79 -14.11 -28.30
C PRO A 55 -1.16 -14.87 -27.02
N ALA A 56 -0.68 -16.10 -26.85
CA ALA A 56 -0.92 -16.89 -25.64
C ALA A 56 -0.31 -16.23 -24.40
N ASP A 57 0.88 -15.64 -24.54
CA ASP A 57 1.56 -14.95 -23.44
C ASP A 57 0.86 -13.65 -23.10
N VAL A 58 0.37 -12.93 -24.10
CA VAL A 58 -0.44 -11.71 -23.89
C VAL A 58 -1.71 -12.04 -23.12
N ALA A 59 -2.40 -13.11 -23.52
CA ALA A 59 -3.63 -13.54 -22.85
C ALA A 59 -3.37 -13.96 -21.39
N ARG A 60 -2.29 -14.69 -21.16
CA ARG A 60 -1.90 -15.12 -19.81
C ARG A 60 -1.58 -13.92 -18.91
N ARG A 61 -0.84 -12.96 -19.45
CA ARG A 61 -0.48 -11.74 -18.73
C ARG A 61 -1.73 -10.93 -18.38
N ARG A 62 -2.66 -10.82 -19.32
CA ARG A 62 -3.93 -10.13 -19.07
C ARG A 62 -4.70 -10.78 -17.92
N ARG A 63 -4.79 -12.09 -17.88
CA ARG A 63 -5.48 -12.81 -16.80
C ARG A 63 -4.80 -12.57 -15.45
N LEU A 64 -3.48 -12.55 -15.41
CA LEU A 64 -2.75 -12.25 -14.18
C LEU A 64 -2.99 -10.83 -13.69
N ILE A 65 -2.98 -9.87 -14.60
CA ILE A 65 -3.25 -8.47 -14.27
C ILE A 65 -4.68 -8.29 -13.77
N GLU A 66 -5.65 -8.90 -14.43
CA GLU A 66 -7.06 -8.85 -14.02
C GLU A 66 -7.24 -9.43 -12.61
N ARG A 67 -6.58 -10.56 -12.34
CA ARG A 67 -6.61 -11.17 -11.01
C ARG A 67 -5.98 -10.24 -9.96
N ILE A 68 -4.86 -9.62 -10.26
CA ILE A 68 -4.19 -8.67 -9.35
C ILE A 68 -5.12 -7.49 -9.07
N LEU A 69 -5.80 -6.97 -10.08
CA LEU A 69 -6.74 -5.87 -9.92
C LEU A 69 -7.96 -6.27 -9.09
N ASP A 70 -8.48 -7.47 -9.29
CA ASP A 70 -9.59 -8.00 -8.49
C ASP A 70 -9.17 -8.17 -7.03
N ASP A 71 -7.98 -8.69 -6.79
CA ASP A 71 -7.42 -8.84 -5.45
C ASP A 71 -7.24 -7.48 -4.79
N ASP A 72 -6.76 -6.48 -5.53
CA ASP A 72 -6.60 -5.12 -5.04
C ASP A 72 -7.94 -4.52 -4.61
N ALA A 73 -8.99 -4.72 -5.41
CA ALA A 73 -10.33 -4.27 -5.07
C ALA A 73 -10.85 -4.93 -3.78
N GLU A 74 -10.60 -6.23 -3.63
CA GLU A 74 -10.96 -6.95 -2.40
C GLU A 74 -10.19 -6.41 -1.19
N ILE A 75 -8.90 -6.19 -1.34
CA ILE A 75 -8.06 -5.64 -0.28
C ILE A 75 -8.59 -4.28 0.16
N ARG A 76 -8.92 -3.41 -0.77
CA ARG A 76 -9.44 -2.07 -0.49
C ARG A 76 -10.74 -2.10 0.30
N ARG A 77 -11.61 -3.07 0.06
CA ARG A 77 -12.85 -3.22 0.83
C ARG A 77 -12.59 -3.42 2.31
N HIS A 78 -11.45 -3.98 2.66
CA HIS A 78 -11.04 -4.18 4.05
C HIS A 78 -10.20 -3.02 4.59
N THR A 79 -9.36 -2.41 3.74
CA THR A 79 -8.43 -1.37 4.18
C THR A 79 -9.06 0.01 4.25
N GLU A 80 -10.04 0.32 3.41
CA GLU A 80 -10.66 1.64 3.40
C GLU A 80 -11.31 2.02 4.74
N PRO A 81 -12.11 1.16 5.37
CA PRO A 81 -12.64 1.45 6.70
C PRO A 81 -11.56 1.64 7.75
N TRP A 82 -10.51 0.82 7.67
CA TRP A 82 -9.38 0.92 8.59
C TRP A 82 -8.61 2.23 8.37
N MET A 83 -8.36 2.60 7.12
CA MET A 83 -7.68 3.86 6.79
C MET A 83 -8.48 5.07 7.25
N GLU A 84 -9.79 5.02 7.14
CA GLU A 84 -10.67 6.07 7.63
C GLU A 84 -10.58 6.22 9.13
N HIS A 85 -10.57 5.09 9.84
CA HIS A 85 -10.38 5.07 11.30
C HIS A 85 -9.02 5.69 11.68
N VAL A 86 -7.95 5.34 10.97
CA VAL A 86 -6.63 5.90 11.19
C VAL A 86 -6.61 7.41 10.94
N ARG A 87 -7.28 7.88 9.89
CA ARG A 87 -7.38 9.31 9.61
C ARG A 87 -8.08 10.06 10.74
N HIS A 88 -9.13 9.47 11.32
CA HIS A 88 -9.80 10.05 12.49
C HIS A 88 -8.86 10.15 13.66
N LEU A 89 -8.15 9.08 13.97
CA LEU A 89 -7.19 9.07 15.07
C LEU A 89 -6.08 10.11 14.87
N LEU A 90 -5.53 10.19 13.67
CA LEU A 90 -4.49 11.16 13.35
C LEU A 90 -5.02 12.59 13.39
N GLY A 91 -6.25 12.80 12.93
CA GLY A 91 -6.90 14.10 12.99
C GLY A 91 -7.06 14.57 14.43
N ASP A 92 -7.52 13.70 15.30
CA ASP A 92 -7.67 14.00 16.73
C ASP A 92 -6.31 14.26 17.38
N ASN A 93 -5.32 13.46 17.05
CA ASN A 93 -3.95 13.66 17.54
C ASN A 93 -3.37 14.98 17.06
N LYS A 94 -3.65 15.36 15.83
CA LYS A 94 -3.21 16.64 15.28
C LYS A 94 -3.83 17.81 16.03
N ARG A 95 -5.12 17.74 16.31
CA ARG A 95 -5.83 18.76 17.11
C ARG A 95 -5.24 18.86 18.51
N LEU A 96 -4.96 17.73 19.12
CA LEU A 96 -4.35 17.71 20.44
C LEU A 96 -2.97 18.36 20.44
N ARG A 97 -2.16 18.05 19.45
CA ARG A 97 -0.84 18.66 19.29
C ARG A 97 -0.92 20.18 19.05
N GLU A 98 -1.90 20.61 18.26
CA GLU A 98 -2.14 22.03 18.02
C GLU A 98 -2.51 22.75 19.30
N LEU A 99 -3.38 22.16 20.10
CA LEU A 99 -3.74 22.67 21.42
C LEU A 99 -2.54 22.75 22.35
N GLN A 100 -1.77 21.69 22.41
CA GLN A 100 -0.55 21.66 23.24
C GLN A 100 0.43 22.74 22.85
N ARG A 101 0.61 22.98 21.55
CA ARG A 101 1.47 24.06 21.06
C ARG A 101 0.93 25.43 21.43
N ALA A 102 -0.37 25.61 21.34
CA ALA A 102 -1.01 26.86 21.73
C ALA A 102 -0.81 27.15 23.21
N TYR A 103 -0.99 26.15 24.06
CA TYR A 103 -0.72 26.29 25.49
C TYR A 103 0.74 26.60 25.77
N ALA A 104 1.66 25.91 25.12
CA ALA A 104 3.07 26.14 25.29
C ALA A 104 3.46 27.57 24.88
N ALA A 105 2.92 28.03 23.76
CA ALA A 105 3.16 29.39 23.28
C ALA A 105 2.60 30.43 24.23
N ALA A 106 1.41 30.22 24.76
CA ALA A 106 0.80 31.13 25.72
C ALA A 106 1.59 31.18 27.02
N THR A 107 2.05 30.04 27.48
CA THR A 107 2.88 29.97 28.70
C THR A 107 4.22 30.68 28.48
N THR A 108 4.84 30.49 27.35
CA THR A 108 6.09 31.13 27.00
C THR A 108 5.93 32.65 26.87
N ALA A 109 4.84 33.07 26.24
CA ALA A 109 4.57 34.50 26.02
C ALA A 109 4.25 35.25 27.31
N SER A 110 3.58 34.60 28.26
CA SER A 110 3.29 35.23 29.54
C SER A 110 4.44 35.10 30.50
N GLY A 111 5.53 34.51 30.06
CA GLY A 111 6.40 34.24 30.90
C GLY A 111 7.48 34.50 31.42
N ASP A 112 7.99 33.83 31.75
CA ASP A 112 9.16 33.91 32.50
C ASP A 112 10.35 33.62 31.66
N GLY A 113 10.21 33.80 30.45
CA GLY A 113 11.33 33.71 29.59
C GLY A 113 12.01 32.38 29.54
N ARG A 114 11.25 31.39 29.56
CA ARG A 114 11.84 30.09 29.42
C ARG A 114 11.67 29.51 28.08
#